data_e0f47505f9ddaae713da6509003f8543
#
_entry.id   e0f47505f9ddaae713da6509003f8543
#
_cell.length_a   1.000
_cell.length_b   1.000
_cell.length_c   1.000
_cell.angle_alpha   90.00
_cell.angle_beta   90.00
_cell.angle_gamma   90.00
#
_symmetry.space_group_name_H-M   'P 1'
#
loop_
_entity.id
_entity.type
_entity.pdbx_description
1 polymer ?
#
loop_
_entity_poly.entity_id
_entity_poly.type
_entity_poly.pdbx_seq_one_letter_code
_entity_poly.pdbx_strand_id
1 'polypeptide(L)'
;MRDVFICDAIRTPIGRFGGGLSSVRADDLAAVPIKALMERNPSVNWEEIDEVFLGCANQAGEDNRNVARMAALLAGLPESVPGVTLNRLCASGMDAIGTAFRAIASGEIELAIAGGVESMSRAPFVMGKADAAFSRNMKLEDTTIGWRFINPAMKAQYGVDSMPETGDNVATDFRISRADQDAFALRSQQRTAVAQAAGFFEEEIVPVRVAHKKGETLVDKDEHPRGDTSLETLSKLKPVNGPDRTVTAGNASGVNDGAAALILASAEAVKKHGLTPRARVLGMASAAVAPRVMGIGPVPAVRKLVERLGLAVTDFDVIELNEAFASQGIAVLRELGLADDAPQVNPNGGAIALGHPLGMSGARLVLTALHHLEKTGGRRGLATMCVGVGQGLALAIER
;
A
#
# COMPACT_ATOMS: atom_id res chain seq x y z
N MET A 1 -8.60 -22.51 13.34
CA MET A 1 -8.70 -21.76 12.07
C MET A 1 -8.00 -22.59 11.01
N ARG A 2 -8.52 -22.58 9.77
CA ARG A 2 -7.88 -23.25 8.63
C ARG A 2 -6.62 -22.48 8.21
N ASP A 3 -5.65 -23.18 7.63
CA ASP A 3 -4.50 -22.54 7.01
C ASP A 3 -4.92 -21.82 5.73
N VAL A 4 -4.32 -20.65 5.49
CA VAL A 4 -4.57 -19.81 4.32
C VAL A 4 -3.25 -19.48 3.65
N PHE A 5 -3.16 -19.75 2.37
CA PHE A 5 -1.94 -19.61 1.60
C PHE A 5 -2.06 -18.48 0.58
N ILE A 6 -0.97 -17.73 0.41
CA ILE A 6 -0.75 -16.90 -0.76
C ILE A 6 -0.12 -17.81 -1.82
N CYS A 7 -0.78 -17.92 -2.97
CA CYS A 7 -0.37 -18.82 -4.04
C CYS A 7 0.30 -18.10 -5.21
N ASP A 8 -0.12 -16.87 -5.49
CA ASP A 8 0.53 -16.00 -6.46
C ASP A 8 0.31 -14.53 -6.09
N ALA A 9 1.20 -13.65 -6.58
CA ALA A 9 1.15 -12.23 -6.28
C ALA A 9 1.86 -11.45 -7.39
N ILE A 10 1.25 -10.32 -7.83
CA ILE A 10 1.80 -9.48 -8.88
C ILE A 10 1.28 -8.05 -8.74
N ARG A 11 2.00 -7.08 -9.29
CA ARG A 11 1.65 -5.66 -9.27
C ARG A 11 1.94 -4.98 -10.60
N THR A 12 1.30 -3.86 -10.84
CA THR A 12 1.74 -2.93 -11.89
C THR A 12 3.03 -2.22 -11.46
N PRO A 13 3.73 -1.56 -12.36
CA PRO A 13 4.67 -0.51 -11.98
C PRO A 13 3.95 0.54 -11.11
N ILE A 14 4.71 1.25 -10.28
CA ILE A 14 4.22 2.42 -9.57
C ILE A 14 4.51 3.66 -10.42
N GLY A 15 3.43 4.27 -10.93
CA GLY A 15 3.49 5.53 -11.67
C GLY A 15 3.67 6.72 -10.74
N ARG A 16 4.43 7.73 -11.18
CA ARG A 16 4.46 9.02 -10.51
C ARG A 16 3.21 9.84 -10.86
N PHE A 17 2.84 10.79 -10.03
CA PHE A 17 1.77 11.73 -10.32
C PHE A 17 1.96 12.41 -11.69
N GLY A 18 0.95 12.33 -12.54
CA GLY A 18 1.02 12.84 -13.91
C GLY A 18 2.01 12.10 -14.82
N GLY A 19 2.47 10.89 -14.44
CA GLY A 19 3.40 10.05 -15.18
C GLY A 19 2.75 9.12 -16.20
N GLY A 20 3.43 8.04 -16.54
CA GLY A 20 3.03 7.10 -17.60
C GLY A 20 1.68 6.42 -17.35
N LEU A 21 1.29 6.23 -16.07
CA LEU A 21 0.00 5.63 -15.73
C LEU A 21 -1.14 6.64 -15.58
N SER A 22 -0.88 7.94 -15.64
CA SER A 22 -1.86 9.00 -15.34
C SER A 22 -3.08 9.03 -16.27
N SER A 23 -2.99 8.46 -17.46
CA SER A 23 -4.12 8.34 -18.40
C SER A 23 -4.93 7.05 -18.25
N VAL A 24 -4.45 6.11 -17.43
CA VAL A 24 -5.12 4.81 -17.19
C VAL A 24 -6.18 4.99 -16.11
N ARG A 25 -7.41 4.59 -16.40
CA ARG A 25 -8.51 4.61 -15.42
C ARG A 25 -8.21 3.68 -14.24
N ALA A 26 -8.69 4.02 -13.05
CA ALA A 26 -8.46 3.20 -11.85
C ALA A 26 -9.02 1.77 -11.99
N ASP A 27 -10.18 1.61 -12.57
CA ASP A 27 -10.84 0.32 -12.81
C ASP A 27 -10.08 -0.53 -13.84
N ASP A 28 -9.58 0.07 -14.92
CA ASP A 28 -8.72 -0.60 -15.92
C ASP A 28 -7.37 -0.99 -15.30
N LEU A 29 -6.75 -0.10 -14.51
CA LEU A 29 -5.48 -0.35 -13.85
C LEU A 29 -5.57 -1.53 -12.87
N ALA A 30 -6.67 -1.61 -12.11
CA ALA A 30 -6.94 -2.70 -11.18
C ALA A 30 -7.15 -4.06 -11.89
N ALA A 31 -7.67 -4.05 -13.11
CA ALA A 31 -7.88 -5.26 -13.90
C ALA A 31 -6.55 -5.89 -14.38
N VAL A 32 -5.50 -5.10 -14.57
CA VAL A 32 -4.20 -5.59 -15.10
C VAL A 32 -3.60 -6.71 -14.24
N PRO A 33 -3.36 -6.54 -12.92
CA PRO A 33 -2.78 -7.60 -12.11
C PRO A 33 -3.73 -8.80 -11.96
N ILE A 34 -5.05 -8.61 -11.95
CA ILE A 34 -6.02 -9.73 -11.92
C ILE A 34 -5.89 -10.57 -13.18
N LYS A 35 -5.88 -9.94 -14.35
CA LYS A 35 -5.70 -10.63 -15.63
C LYS A 35 -4.37 -11.39 -15.69
N ALA A 36 -3.30 -10.78 -15.21
CA ALA A 36 -2.00 -11.43 -15.15
C ALA A 36 -1.99 -12.66 -14.24
N LEU A 37 -2.68 -12.62 -13.09
CA LEU A 37 -2.86 -13.80 -12.24
C LEU A 37 -3.61 -14.91 -12.96
N MET A 38 -4.65 -14.58 -13.74
CA MET A 38 -5.41 -15.56 -14.53
C MET A 38 -4.51 -16.23 -15.58
N GLU A 39 -3.72 -15.45 -16.29
CA GLU A 39 -2.82 -15.95 -17.32
C GLU A 39 -1.70 -16.84 -16.74
N ARG A 40 -1.19 -16.52 -15.56
CA ARG A 40 -0.15 -17.26 -14.85
C ARG A 40 -0.63 -18.57 -14.22
N ASN A 41 -1.94 -18.68 -13.93
CA ASN A 41 -2.55 -19.81 -13.23
C ASN A 41 -3.65 -20.47 -14.06
N PRO A 42 -3.33 -21.05 -15.24
CA PRO A 42 -4.33 -21.61 -16.16
C PRO A 42 -5.03 -22.85 -15.64
N SER A 43 -4.55 -23.47 -14.56
CA SER A 43 -5.20 -24.62 -13.90
C SER A 43 -6.37 -24.23 -13.02
N VAL A 44 -6.49 -22.95 -12.68
CA VAL A 44 -7.57 -22.46 -11.82
C VAL A 44 -8.88 -22.42 -12.59
N ASN A 45 -9.92 -23.03 -12.03
CA ASN A 45 -11.28 -22.80 -12.49
C ASN A 45 -11.78 -21.45 -11.95
N TRP A 46 -11.73 -20.42 -12.77
CA TRP A 46 -12.06 -19.04 -12.38
C TRP A 46 -13.55 -18.83 -12.05
N GLU A 47 -14.44 -19.75 -12.41
CA GLU A 47 -15.84 -19.74 -11.96
C GLU A 47 -16.00 -20.11 -10.47
N GLU A 48 -14.94 -20.65 -9.87
CA GLU A 48 -14.92 -21.05 -8.46
C GLU A 48 -14.19 -20.06 -7.55
N ILE A 49 -13.84 -18.87 -8.04
CA ILE A 49 -13.44 -17.76 -7.19
C ILE A 49 -14.65 -17.30 -6.38
N ASP A 50 -14.55 -17.35 -5.07
CA ASP A 50 -15.64 -16.95 -4.18
C ASP A 50 -15.83 -15.44 -4.16
N GLU A 51 -14.73 -14.66 -4.11
CA GLU A 51 -14.81 -13.19 -4.10
C GLU A 51 -13.50 -12.51 -4.46
N VAL A 52 -13.61 -11.29 -5.00
CA VAL A 52 -12.50 -10.35 -5.23
C VAL A 52 -12.55 -9.23 -4.19
N PHE A 53 -11.52 -9.12 -3.35
CA PHE A 53 -11.36 -8.07 -2.34
C PHE A 53 -10.34 -7.05 -2.82
N LEU A 54 -10.73 -5.81 -3.13
CA LEU A 54 -9.75 -4.77 -3.45
C LEU A 54 -9.84 -3.58 -2.49
N GLY A 55 -8.69 -3.14 -2.04
CA GLY A 55 -8.54 -1.87 -1.32
C GLY A 55 -8.52 -0.70 -2.29
N CYS A 56 -9.26 0.37 -1.95
CA CYS A 56 -9.20 1.66 -2.65
C CYS A 56 -9.58 2.77 -1.67
N ALA A 57 -8.70 3.77 -1.52
CA ALA A 57 -8.93 4.86 -0.56
C ALA A 57 -9.81 5.96 -1.14
N ASN A 58 -9.60 6.36 -2.38
CA ASN A 58 -10.46 7.30 -3.10
C ASN A 58 -11.56 6.52 -3.82
N GLN A 59 -12.80 6.88 -3.62
CA GLN A 59 -13.95 6.29 -4.29
C GLN A 59 -14.87 7.39 -4.84
N ALA A 60 -14.30 8.52 -5.18
CA ALA A 60 -15.03 9.70 -5.65
C ALA A 60 -15.08 9.80 -7.19
N GLY A 61 -14.17 9.12 -7.90
CA GLY A 61 -14.01 9.20 -9.34
C GLY A 61 -14.42 7.91 -10.07
N GLU A 62 -13.56 7.46 -10.95
CA GLU A 62 -13.74 6.25 -11.77
C GLU A 62 -13.74 4.95 -10.95
N ASP A 63 -13.31 5.04 -9.72
CA ASP A 63 -13.26 4.01 -8.67
C ASP A 63 -14.56 3.90 -7.84
N ASN A 64 -15.59 4.68 -8.14
CA ASN A 64 -16.78 4.84 -7.27
C ASN A 64 -17.75 3.64 -7.22
N ARG A 65 -17.92 2.90 -8.27
CA ARG A 65 -18.96 1.85 -8.38
C ARG A 65 -18.44 0.47 -7.98
N ASN A 66 -17.78 0.34 -6.80
CA ASN A 66 -17.17 -0.92 -6.38
C ASN A 66 -16.07 -1.36 -7.36
N VAL A 67 -14.92 -0.68 -7.27
CA VAL A 67 -13.80 -0.91 -8.21
C VAL A 67 -13.34 -2.37 -8.25
N ALA A 68 -13.49 -3.14 -7.16
CA ALA A 68 -13.18 -4.56 -7.14
C ALA A 68 -14.06 -5.35 -8.14
N ARG A 69 -15.37 -5.11 -8.12
CA ARG A 69 -16.29 -5.76 -9.06
C ARG A 69 -16.06 -5.28 -10.49
N MET A 70 -15.83 -3.98 -10.69
CA MET A 70 -15.51 -3.44 -12.02
C MET A 70 -14.25 -4.08 -12.58
N ALA A 71 -13.17 -4.12 -11.80
CA ALA A 71 -11.90 -4.73 -12.20
C ALA A 71 -12.01 -6.23 -12.49
N ALA A 72 -12.78 -6.97 -11.69
CA ALA A 72 -13.04 -8.40 -11.91
C ALA A 72 -13.66 -8.65 -13.30
N LEU A 73 -14.68 -7.88 -13.65
CA LEU A 73 -15.35 -7.98 -14.96
C LEU A 73 -14.43 -7.54 -16.12
N LEU A 74 -13.70 -6.44 -15.95
CA LEU A 74 -12.76 -5.93 -16.95
C LEU A 74 -11.56 -6.85 -17.17
N ALA A 75 -11.14 -7.59 -16.15
CA ALA A 75 -10.10 -8.61 -16.25
C ALA A 75 -10.59 -9.88 -16.99
N GLY A 76 -11.90 -10.07 -17.13
CA GLY A 76 -12.50 -11.22 -17.78
C GLY A 76 -12.84 -12.37 -16.82
N LEU A 77 -12.90 -12.12 -15.51
CA LEU A 77 -13.48 -13.09 -14.59
C LEU A 77 -14.98 -13.32 -14.90
N PRO A 78 -15.49 -14.52 -14.62
CA PRO A 78 -16.90 -14.84 -14.84
C PRO A 78 -17.86 -13.86 -14.12
N GLU A 79 -19.02 -13.61 -14.71
CA GLU A 79 -20.03 -12.72 -14.13
C GLU A 79 -20.58 -13.22 -12.78
N SER A 80 -20.40 -14.51 -12.48
CA SER A 80 -20.76 -15.13 -11.20
C SER A 80 -19.86 -14.69 -10.04
N VAL A 81 -18.63 -14.23 -10.31
CA VAL A 81 -17.65 -13.86 -9.27
C VAL A 81 -17.97 -12.48 -8.66
N PRO A 82 -18.35 -12.38 -7.39
CA PRO A 82 -18.62 -11.11 -6.74
C PRO A 82 -17.34 -10.35 -6.42
N GLY A 83 -17.48 -9.11 -5.96
CA GLY A 83 -16.34 -8.31 -5.52
C GLY A 83 -16.75 -7.25 -4.52
N VAL A 84 -15.85 -6.93 -3.60
CA VAL A 84 -16.05 -5.89 -2.58
C VAL A 84 -14.86 -4.95 -2.51
N THR A 85 -15.13 -3.66 -2.41
CA THR A 85 -14.12 -2.62 -2.23
C THR A 85 -14.04 -2.22 -0.76
N LEU A 86 -12.82 -2.27 -0.20
CA LEU A 86 -12.56 -1.91 1.19
C LEU A 86 -11.80 -0.57 1.26
N ASN A 87 -12.13 0.21 2.28
CA ASN A 87 -11.43 1.46 2.57
C ASN A 87 -10.93 1.48 4.02
N ARG A 88 -9.63 1.36 4.15
CA ARG A 88 -8.86 1.71 5.35
C ARG A 88 -7.73 2.67 4.96
N LEU A 89 -8.05 3.67 4.14
CA LEU A 89 -7.10 4.65 3.61
C LEU A 89 -5.83 3.95 3.07
N CYS A 90 -4.65 4.36 3.54
CA CYS A 90 -3.37 3.80 3.08
C CYS A 90 -3.25 2.27 3.18
N ALA A 91 -3.92 1.63 4.16
CA ALA A 91 -3.84 0.19 4.39
C ALA A 91 -4.96 -0.63 3.70
N SER A 92 -5.75 -0.03 2.83
CA SER A 92 -6.90 -0.70 2.20
C SER A 92 -6.53 -2.02 1.53
N GLY A 93 -5.40 -2.09 0.80
CA GLY A 93 -4.95 -3.30 0.15
C GLY A 93 -4.50 -4.40 1.12
N MET A 94 -3.85 -4.04 2.23
CA MET A 94 -3.50 -5.01 3.28
C MET A 94 -4.76 -5.51 4.00
N ASP A 95 -5.73 -4.63 4.25
CA ASP A 95 -7.01 -5.02 4.88
C ASP A 95 -7.85 -5.92 3.97
N ALA A 96 -7.74 -5.74 2.66
CA ALA A 96 -8.34 -6.65 1.67
C ALA A 96 -7.75 -8.07 1.79
N ILE A 97 -6.42 -8.20 1.87
CA ILE A 97 -5.74 -9.48 2.11
C ILE A 97 -6.18 -10.07 3.45
N GLY A 98 -6.20 -9.27 4.52
CA GLY A 98 -6.63 -9.72 5.83
C GLY A 98 -8.11 -10.08 5.91
N THR A 99 -8.96 -9.50 5.09
CA THR A 99 -10.39 -9.85 5.00
C THR A 99 -10.56 -11.19 4.29
N ALA A 100 -9.90 -11.40 3.15
CA ALA A 100 -9.85 -12.68 2.46
C ALA A 100 -9.29 -13.79 3.38
N PHE A 101 -8.17 -13.49 4.08
CA PHE A 101 -7.61 -14.41 5.08
C PHE A 101 -8.64 -14.84 6.12
N ARG A 102 -9.38 -13.90 6.72
CA ARG A 102 -10.38 -14.20 7.75
C ARG A 102 -11.54 -15.03 7.20
N ALA A 103 -12.03 -14.71 6.01
CA ALA A 103 -13.11 -15.45 5.36
C ALA A 103 -12.70 -16.89 5.01
N ILE A 104 -11.48 -17.11 4.50
CA ILE A 104 -10.96 -18.45 4.23
C ILE A 104 -10.68 -19.20 5.54
N ALA A 105 -10.04 -18.56 6.52
CA ALA A 105 -9.72 -19.18 7.80
C ALA A 105 -10.94 -19.58 8.62
N SER A 106 -12.09 -18.88 8.47
CA SER A 106 -13.37 -19.24 9.06
C SER A 106 -14.07 -20.40 8.32
N GLY A 107 -13.68 -20.65 7.07
CA GLY A 107 -14.33 -21.65 6.20
C GLY A 107 -15.57 -21.14 5.48
N GLU A 108 -15.74 -19.83 5.39
CA GLU A 108 -16.82 -19.19 4.62
C GLU A 108 -16.56 -19.26 3.12
N ILE A 109 -15.30 -19.11 2.71
CA ILE A 109 -14.85 -19.20 1.31
C ILE A 109 -13.56 -20.04 1.24
N GLU A 110 -13.18 -20.47 0.02
CA GLU A 110 -12.03 -21.32 -0.22
C GLU A 110 -10.95 -20.64 -1.08
N LEU A 111 -11.36 -19.77 -2.00
CA LEU A 111 -10.46 -19.17 -3.00
C LEU A 111 -10.85 -17.71 -3.27
N ALA A 112 -9.88 -16.79 -3.15
CA ALA A 112 -10.12 -15.39 -3.34
C ALA A 112 -8.96 -14.70 -4.09
N ILE A 113 -9.28 -13.60 -4.78
CA ILE A 113 -8.30 -12.60 -5.19
C ILE A 113 -8.38 -11.44 -4.18
N ALA A 114 -7.24 -11.01 -3.65
CA ALA A 114 -7.17 -9.86 -2.77
C ALA A 114 -6.03 -8.91 -3.18
N GLY A 115 -6.25 -7.61 -3.04
CA GLY A 115 -5.24 -6.64 -3.45
C GLY A 115 -5.71 -5.21 -3.27
N GLY A 116 -5.31 -4.33 -4.18
CA GLY A 116 -5.78 -2.95 -4.15
C GLY A 116 -5.28 -2.09 -5.29
N VAL A 117 -5.88 -0.95 -5.44
CA VAL A 117 -5.60 0.04 -6.49
C VAL A 117 -5.70 1.45 -5.95
N GLU A 118 -4.89 2.33 -6.50
CA GLU A 118 -5.09 3.77 -6.38
C GLU A 118 -4.61 4.44 -7.65
N SER A 119 -5.40 5.36 -8.20
CA SER A 119 -4.97 6.31 -9.21
C SER A 119 -5.12 7.71 -8.65
N MET A 120 -4.04 8.22 -8.05
CA MET A 120 -4.05 9.54 -7.43
C MET A 120 -3.94 10.64 -8.49
N SER A 121 -3.38 10.34 -9.67
CA SER A 121 -3.36 11.26 -10.82
C SER A 121 -4.75 11.55 -11.38
N ARG A 122 -5.70 10.63 -11.22
CA ARG A 122 -7.06 10.75 -11.73
C ARG A 122 -8.10 11.03 -10.64
N ALA A 123 -7.65 11.30 -9.43
CA ALA A 123 -8.52 11.72 -8.34
C ALA A 123 -9.28 12.99 -8.74
N PRO A 124 -10.63 12.99 -8.74
CA PRO A 124 -11.40 14.08 -9.28
C PRO A 124 -11.49 15.27 -8.33
N PHE A 125 -11.81 16.42 -8.87
CA PHE A 125 -12.39 17.51 -8.09
C PHE A 125 -13.85 17.18 -7.76
N VAL A 126 -14.27 17.46 -6.53
CA VAL A 126 -15.65 17.24 -6.07
C VAL A 126 -16.23 18.52 -5.47
N MET A 127 -17.53 18.66 -5.59
CA MET A 127 -18.28 19.79 -5.06
C MET A 127 -19.49 19.31 -4.27
N GLY A 128 -19.65 19.80 -3.05
CA GLY A 128 -20.83 19.56 -2.23
C GLY A 128 -22.07 20.23 -2.81
N LYS A 129 -23.24 19.69 -2.46
CA LYS A 129 -24.50 20.40 -2.72
C LYS A 129 -24.60 21.65 -1.85
N ALA A 130 -25.26 22.66 -2.35
CA ALA A 130 -25.54 23.87 -1.59
C ALA A 130 -26.45 23.56 -0.40
N ASP A 131 -26.15 24.15 0.76
CA ASP A 131 -26.93 23.98 1.99
C ASP A 131 -28.23 24.80 2.01
N ALA A 132 -28.33 25.81 1.11
CA ALA A 132 -29.49 26.69 0.99
C ALA A 132 -29.78 27.03 -0.48
N ALA A 133 -31.05 27.37 -0.75
CA ALA A 133 -31.46 27.86 -2.05
C ALA A 133 -30.71 29.17 -2.41
N PHE A 134 -30.35 29.33 -3.67
CA PHE A 134 -29.61 30.50 -4.17
C PHE A 134 -28.25 30.74 -3.51
N SER A 135 -27.62 29.70 -2.90
CA SER A 135 -26.29 29.82 -2.32
C SER A 135 -25.28 30.29 -3.38
N ARG A 136 -24.41 31.21 -2.95
CA ARG A 136 -23.28 31.72 -3.78
C ARG A 136 -21.94 31.15 -3.31
N ASN A 137 -21.95 30.27 -2.28
CA ASN A 137 -20.77 29.67 -1.68
C ASN A 137 -20.58 28.25 -2.24
N MET A 138 -19.92 28.17 -3.38
CA MET A 138 -19.49 26.88 -3.94
C MET A 138 -18.01 26.67 -3.64
N LYS A 139 -17.67 25.48 -3.13
CA LYS A 139 -16.28 25.08 -2.89
C LYS A 139 -15.97 23.84 -3.71
N LEU A 140 -14.89 23.90 -4.48
CA LEU A 140 -14.34 22.78 -5.20
C LEU A 140 -13.22 22.17 -4.34
N GLU A 141 -13.28 20.87 -4.08
CA GLU A 141 -12.31 20.13 -3.27
C GLU A 141 -11.52 19.19 -4.17
N ASP A 142 -10.18 19.21 -4.06
CA ASP A 142 -9.29 18.22 -4.68
C ASP A 142 -9.29 16.95 -3.84
N THR A 143 -9.53 15.79 -4.45
CA THR A 143 -9.56 14.50 -3.77
C THR A 143 -8.27 13.70 -3.89
N THR A 144 -7.23 14.26 -4.47
CA THR A 144 -5.93 13.60 -4.66
C THR A 144 -5.33 13.12 -3.35
N ILE A 145 -5.31 13.97 -2.32
CA ILE A 145 -4.79 13.67 -0.99
C ILE A 145 -5.40 14.64 0.05
N GLY A 146 -5.49 14.19 1.29
CA GLY A 146 -5.88 15.05 2.41
C GLY A 146 -7.39 15.12 2.64
N TRP A 147 -7.78 16.13 3.42
CA TRP A 147 -9.13 16.34 3.91
C TRP A 147 -10.01 17.04 2.90
N ARG A 148 -11.24 16.56 2.77
CA ARG A 148 -12.34 17.18 2.02
C ARG A 148 -13.64 16.99 2.78
N PHE A 149 -14.60 17.89 2.62
CA PHE A 149 -15.89 17.85 3.34
C PHE A 149 -15.69 17.69 4.85
N ILE A 150 -14.82 18.53 5.44
CA ILE A 150 -14.39 18.42 6.83
C ILE A 150 -15.59 18.52 7.79
N ASN A 151 -15.79 17.48 8.60
CA ASN A 151 -16.78 17.52 9.69
C ASN A 151 -16.31 18.49 10.79
N PRO A 152 -17.13 19.51 11.14
CA PRO A 152 -16.77 20.51 12.15
C PRO A 152 -16.48 19.92 13.54
N ALA A 153 -17.22 18.89 13.96
CA ALA A 153 -17.00 18.23 15.24
C ALA A 153 -15.67 17.47 15.25
N MET A 154 -15.33 16.77 14.14
CA MET A 154 -14.05 16.10 13.98
C MET A 154 -12.88 17.10 14.05
N LYS A 155 -13.01 18.24 13.36
CA LYS A 155 -12.01 19.31 13.40
C LYS A 155 -11.82 19.88 14.79
N ALA A 156 -12.92 20.14 15.52
CA ALA A 156 -12.87 20.71 16.87
C ALA A 156 -12.27 19.73 17.90
N GLN A 157 -12.55 18.44 17.78
CA GLN A 157 -12.17 17.44 18.77
C GLN A 157 -10.78 16.84 18.54
N TYR A 158 -10.40 16.57 17.27
CA TYR A 158 -9.19 15.82 16.92
C TYR A 158 -8.23 16.56 15.99
N GLY A 159 -8.63 17.72 15.47
CA GLY A 159 -7.90 18.39 14.42
C GLY A 159 -8.07 17.74 13.03
N VAL A 160 -7.52 18.38 12.03
CA VAL A 160 -7.51 17.90 10.64
C VAL A 160 -6.15 18.21 10.01
N ASP A 161 -5.08 17.85 10.70
CA ASP A 161 -3.74 18.06 10.23
C ASP A 161 -3.56 17.40 8.85
N SER A 162 -2.89 18.07 7.95
CA SER A 162 -2.48 17.49 6.66
C SER A 162 -1.49 16.36 6.89
N MET A 163 -1.31 15.50 5.89
CA MET A 163 -0.37 14.37 6.03
C MET A 163 1.06 14.82 6.36
N PRO A 164 1.65 15.85 5.70
CA PRO A 164 2.96 16.36 6.09
C PRO A 164 3.00 16.92 7.53
N GLU A 165 1.94 17.58 8.01
CA GLU A 165 1.86 18.05 9.40
C GLU A 165 1.90 16.88 10.39
N THR A 166 1.24 15.76 10.09
CA THR A 166 1.34 14.56 10.96
C THR A 166 2.76 14.00 10.99
N GLY A 167 3.49 14.05 9.88
CA GLY A 167 4.91 13.70 9.82
C GLY A 167 5.80 14.60 10.69
N ASP A 168 5.55 15.91 10.66
CA ASP A 168 6.24 16.88 11.52
C ASP A 168 5.87 16.72 13.01
N ASN A 169 4.60 16.37 13.31
CA ASN A 169 4.19 16.08 14.68
C ASN A 169 4.95 14.88 15.26
N VAL A 170 5.10 13.80 14.45
CA VAL A 170 5.90 12.63 14.85
C VAL A 170 7.36 13.03 15.03
N ALA A 171 7.94 13.81 14.11
CA ALA A 171 9.31 14.28 14.24
C ALA A 171 9.54 15.04 15.56
N THR A 172 8.59 15.88 15.93
CA THR A 172 8.64 16.68 17.17
C THR A 172 8.49 15.81 18.40
N ASP A 173 7.42 15.02 18.48
CA ASP A 173 7.08 14.22 19.66
C ASP A 173 8.13 13.13 19.94
N PHE A 174 8.71 12.55 18.90
CA PHE A 174 9.72 11.48 18.99
C PHE A 174 11.17 12.00 18.81
N ARG A 175 11.38 13.32 18.71
CA ARG A 175 12.68 13.97 18.61
C ARG A 175 13.53 13.45 17.44
N ILE A 176 12.92 13.29 16.27
CA ILE A 176 13.59 12.84 15.05
C ILE A 176 14.14 14.07 14.31
N SER A 177 15.46 14.13 14.18
CA SER A 177 16.10 15.26 13.50
C SER A 177 15.86 15.25 11.98
N ARG A 178 16.01 16.40 11.34
CA ARG A 178 15.99 16.50 9.87
C ARG A 178 17.11 15.66 9.24
N ALA A 179 18.30 15.63 9.85
CA ALA A 179 19.43 14.85 9.37
C ALA A 179 19.14 13.34 9.39
N ASP A 180 18.51 12.83 10.47
CA ASP A 180 18.11 11.43 10.54
C ASP A 180 17.08 11.09 9.43
N GLN A 181 16.11 11.98 9.19
CA GLN A 181 15.10 11.81 8.16
C GLN A 181 15.72 11.77 6.75
N ASP A 182 16.66 12.67 6.46
CA ASP A 182 17.32 12.69 5.15
C ASP A 182 18.24 11.46 4.97
N ALA A 183 18.90 10.98 6.02
CA ALA A 183 19.70 9.74 5.98
C ALA A 183 18.81 8.51 5.73
N PHE A 184 17.65 8.43 6.37
CA PHE A 184 16.66 7.38 6.14
C PHE A 184 16.16 7.39 4.69
N ALA A 185 15.82 8.56 4.16
CA ALA A 185 15.35 8.72 2.79
C ALA A 185 16.43 8.34 1.77
N LEU A 186 17.68 8.75 1.98
CA LEU A 186 18.81 8.36 1.13
C LEU A 186 18.97 6.84 1.09
N ARG A 187 18.90 6.19 2.25
CA ARG A 187 19.02 4.73 2.33
C ARG A 187 17.90 4.02 1.55
N SER A 188 16.65 4.51 1.63
CA SER A 188 15.53 3.99 0.84
C SER A 188 15.84 4.04 -0.66
N GLN A 189 16.33 5.19 -1.16
CA GLN A 189 16.72 5.35 -2.56
C GLN A 189 17.87 4.42 -2.96
N GLN A 190 18.91 4.32 -2.12
CA GLN A 190 20.06 3.46 -2.40
C GLN A 190 19.69 1.99 -2.46
N ARG A 191 18.88 1.50 -1.50
CA ARG A 191 18.38 0.13 -1.49
C ARG A 191 17.51 -0.17 -2.72
N THR A 192 16.64 0.77 -3.10
CA THR A 192 15.83 0.64 -4.32
C THR A 192 16.70 0.56 -5.56
N ALA A 193 17.73 1.41 -5.69
CA ALA A 193 18.63 1.40 -6.83
C ALA A 193 19.39 0.06 -6.96
N VAL A 194 19.86 -0.49 -5.84
CA VAL A 194 20.50 -1.81 -5.81
C VAL A 194 19.53 -2.91 -6.22
N ALA A 195 18.31 -2.90 -5.68
CA ALA A 195 17.27 -3.89 -6.00
C ALA A 195 16.87 -3.82 -7.49
N GLN A 196 16.70 -2.62 -8.05
CA GLN A 196 16.42 -2.43 -9.47
C GLN A 196 17.57 -2.94 -10.36
N ALA A 197 18.82 -2.63 -10.01
CA ALA A 197 19.98 -3.10 -10.77
C ALA A 197 20.16 -4.62 -10.72
N ALA A 198 19.69 -5.26 -9.64
CA ALA A 198 19.67 -6.72 -9.49
C ALA A 198 18.45 -7.40 -10.15
N GLY A 199 17.52 -6.64 -10.77
CA GLY A 199 16.30 -7.19 -11.37
C GLY A 199 15.28 -7.70 -10.36
N PHE A 200 15.37 -7.29 -9.08
CA PHE A 200 14.51 -7.79 -8.01
C PHE A 200 13.01 -7.58 -8.31
N PHE A 201 12.65 -6.42 -8.84
CA PHE A 201 11.25 -6.07 -9.09
C PHE A 201 10.69 -6.63 -10.40
N GLU A 202 11.50 -7.20 -11.28
CA GLU A 202 11.05 -7.70 -12.59
C GLU A 202 10.03 -8.84 -12.45
N GLU A 203 10.17 -9.66 -11.41
CA GLU A 203 9.23 -10.76 -11.14
C GLU A 203 7.94 -10.31 -10.43
N GLU A 204 7.94 -9.12 -9.82
CA GLU A 204 6.77 -8.52 -9.19
C GLU A 204 5.88 -7.76 -10.17
N ILE A 205 6.45 -7.26 -11.27
CA ILE A 205 5.81 -6.27 -12.13
C ILE A 205 5.20 -6.92 -13.37
N VAL A 206 3.91 -6.67 -13.59
CA VAL A 206 3.27 -6.85 -14.89
C VAL A 206 3.25 -5.52 -15.63
N PRO A 207 3.79 -5.43 -16.85
CA PRO A 207 3.77 -4.20 -17.64
C PRO A 207 2.34 -3.73 -17.97
N VAL A 208 2.15 -2.41 -17.99
CA VAL A 208 0.87 -1.78 -18.37
C VAL A 208 0.99 -1.19 -19.77
N ARG A 209 0.09 -1.60 -20.66
CA ARG A 209 -0.03 -1.03 -22.02
C ARG A 209 -0.92 0.20 -21.97
N VAL A 210 -0.36 1.35 -22.34
CA VAL A 210 -1.06 2.64 -22.32
C VAL A 210 -1.30 3.11 -23.73
N ALA A 211 -2.57 3.11 -24.14
CA ALA A 211 -2.96 3.53 -25.48
C ALA A 211 -2.91 5.05 -25.62
N HIS A 212 -2.42 5.53 -26.75
CA HIS A 212 -2.39 6.95 -27.15
C HIS A 212 -2.90 7.14 -28.58
N LYS A 213 -3.18 8.40 -28.95
CA LYS A 213 -3.62 8.72 -30.31
C LYS A 213 -2.67 8.25 -31.42
N LYS A 214 -1.38 8.07 -31.11
CA LYS A 214 -0.33 7.70 -32.06
C LYS A 214 0.25 6.30 -31.85
N GLY A 215 -0.38 5.46 -31.04
CA GLY A 215 0.11 4.11 -30.74
C GLY A 215 -0.03 3.74 -29.29
N GLU A 216 0.91 2.95 -28.78
CA GLU A 216 0.91 2.41 -27.44
C GLU A 216 2.27 2.64 -26.78
N THR A 217 2.29 2.92 -25.48
CA THR A 217 3.50 2.92 -24.65
C THR A 217 3.41 1.80 -23.64
N LEU A 218 4.50 1.06 -23.45
CA LEU A 218 4.61 0.07 -22.39
C LEU A 218 5.26 0.72 -21.17
N VAL A 219 4.55 0.72 -20.03
CA VAL A 219 5.07 1.13 -18.72
C VAL A 219 5.42 -0.15 -17.97
N ASP A 220 6.70 -0.40 -17.77
CA ASP A 220 7.24 -1.67 -17.23
C ASP A 220 8.15 -1.48 -16.01
N LYS A 221 8.36 -0.24 -15.55
CA LYS A 221 9.24 0.11 -14.42
C LYS A 221 8.60 1.13 -13.51
N ASP A 222 8.95 1.04 -12.22
CA ASP A 222 8.59 2.07 -11.24
C ASP A 222 9.22 3.42 -11.62
N GLU A 223 8.39 4.47 -11.68
CA GLU A 223 8.81 5.79 -12.18
C GLU A 223 9.30 6.75 -11.08
N HIS A 224 9.05 6.41 -9.81
CA HIS A 224 9.33 7.30 -8.69
C HIS A 224 10.78 7.29 -8.20
N PRO A 225 11.56 6.17 -8.28
CA PRO A 225 12.91 6.08 -7.76
C PRO A 225 13.86 7.14 -8.35
N ARG A 226 14.74 7.68 -7.49
CA ARG A 226 15.75 8.67 -7.83
C ARG A 226 17.11 8.20 -7.36
N GLY A 227 17.74 7.34 -8.14
CA GLY A 227 19.02 6.71 -7.79
C GLY A 227 20.21 7.67 -7.66
N ASP A 228 20.10 8.92 -8.14
CA ASP A 228 21.09 10.00 -8.04
C ASP A 228 20.95 10.85 -6.76
N THR A 229 20.05 10.49 -5.85
CA THR A 229 19.83 11.19 -4.58
C THR A 229 21.09 11.20 -3.71
N SER A 230 21.38 12.33 -3.09
CA SER A 230 22.49 12.51 -2.13
C SER A 230 22.03 13.28 -0.88
N LEU A 231 22.77 13.15 0.23
CA LEU A 231 22.50 13.96 1.44
C LEU A 231 22.59 15.46 1.13
N GLU A 232 23.52 15.86 0.26
CA GLU A 232 23.65 17.25 -0.13
C GLU A 232 22.39 17.78 -0.84
N THR A 233 21.82 16.99 -1.77
CA THR A 233 20.58 17.38 -2.46
C THR A 233 19.37 17.38 -1.52
N LEU A 234 19.25 16.40 -0.63
CA LEU A 234 18.18 16.31 0.36
C LEU A 234 18.21 17.48 1.35
N SER A 235 19.38 17.83 1.88
CA SER A 235 19.53 18.91 2.86
C SER A 235 19.11 20.29 2.33
N LYS A 236 19.17 20.51 1.01
CA LYS A 236 18.78 21.76 0.35
C LYS A 236 17.26 21.88 0.14
N LEU A 237 16.49 20.79 0.31
CA LEU A 237 15.05 20.80 0.13
C LEU A 237 14.37 21.59 1.24
N LYS A 238 13.45 22.47 0.86
CA LYS A 238 12.67 23.26 1.80
C LYS A 238 11.60 22.37 2.46
N PRO A 239 11.37 22.51 3.77
CA PRO A 239 10.26 21.88 4.43
C PRO A 239 8.91 22.32 3.84
N VAL A 240 7.97 21.38 3.76
CA VAL A 240 6.65 21.60 3.15
C VAL A 240 5.78 22.55 3.99
N ASN A 241 5.86 22.44 5.32
CA ASN A 241 5.02 23.15 6.26
C ASN A 241 5.69 24.40 6.88
N GLY A 242 6.75 24.92 6.27
CA GLY A 242 7.45 26.12 6.73
C GLY A 242 8.86 25.87 7.30
N PRO A 243 9.64 26.92 7.57
CA PRO A 243 11.09 26.82 7.80
C PRO A 243 11.46 26.07 9.08
N ASP A 244 10.59 26.06 10.10
CA ASP A 244 10.83 25.41 11.38
C ASP A 244 10.37 23.92 11.40
N ARG A 245 10.04 23.37 10.24
CA ARG A 245 9.57 22.00 10.06
C ARG A 245 10.62 21.14 9.37
N THR A 246 10.39 19.82 9.31
CA THR A 246 11.40 18.87 8.87
C THR A 246 10.99 18.00 7.69
N VAL A 247 9.69 17.83 7.45
CA VAL A 247 9.16 17.05 6.32
C VAL A 247 9.39 17.80 5.01
N THR A 248 10.00 17.14 4.04
CA THR A 248 10.28 17.65 2.70
C THR A 248 9.78 16.68 1.62
N ALA A 249 9.77 17.11 0.38
CA ALA A 249 9.48 16.24 -0.76
C ALA A 249 10.52 15.10 -0.95
N GLY A 250 11.69 15.18 -0.31
CA GLY A 250 12.72 14.16 -0.42
C GLY A 250 12.69 13.12 0.70
N ASN A 251 12.02 13.39 1.83
CA ASN A 251 11.90 12.48 2.97
C ASN A 251 10.46 12.06 3.30
N ALA A 252 9.59 12.22 2.32
CA ALA A 252 8.20 11.77 2.31
C ALA A 252 7.93 10.89 1.09
N SER A 253 6.96 10.00 1.18
CA SER A 253 6.47 9.24 0.02
C SER A 253 5.78 10.14 -1.00
N GLY A 254 5.72 9.69 -2.25
CA GLY A 254 5.07 10.42 -3.33
C GLY A 254 3.56 10.20 -3.41
N VAL A 255 2.95 10.97 -4.32
CA VAL A 255 1.59 10.78 -4.84
C VAL A 255 1.71 9.93 -6.10
N ASN A 256 1.07 8.77 -6.14
CA ASN A 256 1.38 7.74 -7.12
C ASN A 256 0.13 6.98 -7.60
N ASP A 257 0.30 6.26 -8.72
CA ASP A 257 -0.69 5.38 -9.33
C ASP A 257 -0.19 3.94 -9.31
N GLY A 258 -1.05 2.96 -9.05
CA GLY A 258 -0.67 1.55 -9.10
C GLY A 258 -1.76 0.60 -8.64
N ALA A 259 -1.58 -0.68 -8.97
CA ALA A 259 -2.46 -1.78 -8.55
C ALA A 259 -1.65 -3.04 -8.23
N ALA A 260 -2.16 -3.87 -7.33
CA ALA A 260 -1.60 -5.18 -6.99
C ALA A 260 -2.71 -6.17 -6.70
N ALA A 261 -2.46 -7.45 -6.98
CA ALA A 261 -3.37 -8.53 -6.69
C ALA A 261 -2.62 -9.80 -6.27
N LEU A 262 -3.23 -10.57 -5.37
CA LEU A 262 -2.73 -11.82 -4.84
C LEU A 262 -3.84 -12.87 -4.89
N ILE A 263 -3.49 -14.15 -5.10
CA ILE A 263 -4.38 -15.29 -4.93
C ILE A 263 -4.21 -15.83 -3.51
N LEU A 264 -5.33 -15.89 -2.77
CA LEU A 264 -5.40 -16.53 -1.46
C LEU A 264 -6.28 -17.77 -1.55
N ALA A 265 -5.82 -18.87 -0.96
CA ALA A 265 -6.50 -20.15 -1.03
C ALA A 265 -6.40 -20.95 0.28
N SER A 266 -7.44 -21.75 0.57
CA SER A 266 -7.37 -22.81 1.57
C SER A 266 -6.50 -23.97 1.07
N ALA A 267 -6.13 -24.89 1.95
CA ALA A 267 -5.39 -26.11 1.58
C ALA A 267 -6.20 -26.96 0.56
N GLU A 268 -7.50 -27.01 0.70
CA GLU A 268 -8.43 -27.71 -0.19
C GLU A 268 -8.43 -27.08 -1.60
N ALA A 269 -8.53 -25.75 -1.68
CA ALA A 269 -8.49 -25.02 -2.95
C ALA A 269 -7.11 -25.13 -3.63
N VAL A 270 -6.03 -25.05 -2.85
CA VAL A 270 -4.66 -25.29 -3.35
C VAL A 270 -4.57 -26.63 -4.08
N LYS A 271 -5.04 -27.71 -3.43
CA LYS A 271 -5.01 -29.05 -4.03
C LYS A 271 -5.94 -29.16 -5.23
N LYS A 272 -7.15 -28.63 -5.12
CA LYS A 272 -8.19 -28.72 -6.16
C LYS A 272 -7.77 -28.03 -7.46
N HIS A 273 -7.17 -26.85 -7.35
CA HIS A 273 -6.77 -26.04 -8.50
C HIS A 273 -5.29 -26.19 -8.91
N GLY A 274 -4.55 -27.09 -8.24
CA GLY A 274 -3.13 -27.30 -8.55
C GLY A 274 -2.25 -26.07 -8.30
N LEU A 275 -2.64 -25.23 -7.32
CA LEU A 275 -1.89 -24.04 -6.95
C LEU A 275 -0.63 -24.41 -6.16
N THR A 276 0.39 -23.55 -6.22
CA THR A 276 1.59 -23.69 -5.41
C THR A 276 1.56 -22.74 -4.23
N PRO A 277 1.51 -23.23 -2.98
CA PRO A 277 1.60 -22.37 -1.80
C PRO A 277 2.98 -21.70 -1.76
N ARG A 278 3.01 -20.37 -1.74
CA ARG A 278 4.25 -19.58 -1.65
C ARG A 278 4.54 -19.16 -0.21
N ALA A 279 3.50 -18.77 0.54
CA ALA A 279 3.57 -18.52 1.98
C ALA A 279 2.19 -18.72 2.63
N ARG A 280 2.20 -18.99 3.93
CA ARG A 280 1.01 -19.02 4.78
C ARG A 280 0.81 -17.66 5.44
N VAL A 281 -0.41 -17.17 5.50
CA VAL A 281 -0.75 -15.99 6.30
C VAL A 281 -0.90 -16.41 7.77
N LEU A 282 -0.06 -15.85 8.65
CA LEU A 282 -0.09 -16.15 10.09
C LEU A 282 -1.18 -15.35 10.82
N GLY A 283 -1.44 -14.14 10.36
CA GLY A 283 -2.45 -13.28 10.96
C GLY A 283 -2.28 -11.81 10.60
N MET A 284 -3.28 -11.02 11.01
CA MET A 284 -3.30 -9.58 10.86
C MET A 284 -3.81 -8.92 12.14
N ALA A 285 -3.27 -7.76 12.50
CA ALA A 285 -3.77 -6.95 13.59
C ALA A 285 -3.87 -5.48 13.19
N SER A 286 -4.89 -4.81 13.73
CA SER A 286 -5.06 -3.36 13.63
C SER A 286 -5.04 -2.72 15.02
N ALA A 287 -4.58 -1.48 15.07
CA ALA A 287 -4.62 -0.65 16.28
C ALA A 287 -4.86 0.81 15.89
N ALA A 288 -5.15 1.65 16.88
CA ALA A 288 -5.35 3.07 16.66
C ALA A 288 -4.52 3.90 17.64
N VAL A 289 -4.21 5.12 17.22
CA VAL A 289 -3.48 6.15 17.97
C VAL A 289 -4.15 7.52 17.73
N ALA A 290 -3.69 8.56 18.41
CA ALA A 290 -4.19 9.91 18.15
C ALA A 290 -3.97 10.31 16.67
N PRO A 291 -5.00 10.88 15.99
CA PRO A 291 -4.93 11.24 14.57
C PRO A 291 -3.71 12.10 14.20
N ARG A 292 -3.34 13.05 15.06
CA ARG A 292 -2.20 13.96 14.82
C ARG A 292 -0.83 13.28 14.75
N VAL A 293 -0.71 12.08 15.30
CA VAL A 293 0.51 11.24 15.26
C VAL A 293 0.22 9.87 14.63
N MET A 294 -0.60 9.86 13.58
CA MET A 294 -1.00 8.63 12.88
C MET A 294 0.19 7.76 12.47
N GLY A 295 1.36 8.38 12.23
CA GLY A 295 2.58 7.72 11.79
C GLY A 295 3.07 6.61 12.72
N ILE A 296 2.77 6.66 14.03
CA ILE A 296 3.15 5.61 14.98
C ILE A 296 2.14 4.48 15.10
N GLY A 297 1.04 4.49 14.34
CA GLY A 297 0.04 3.42 14.32
C GLY A 297 0.60 2.00 14.13
N PRO A 298 1.66 1.78 13.34
CA PRO A 298 2.33 0.48 13.23
C PRO A 298 2.76 -0.11 14.57
N VAL A 299 3.23 0.70 15.52
CA VAL A 299 3.78 0.24 16.79
C VAL A 299 2.77 -0.63 17.57
N PRO A 300 1.59 -0.12 17.97
CA PRO A 300 0.62 -0.95 18.66
C PRO A 300 0.04 -2.07 17.79
N ALA A 301 -0.04 -1.90 16.47
CA ALA A 301 -0.51 -2.96 15.57
C ALA A 301 0.46 -4.15 15.53
N VAL A 302 1.76 -3.89 15.40
CA VAL A 302 2.82 -4.91 15.41
C VAL A 302 2.87 -5.58 16.78
N ARG A 303 2.92 -4.82 17.89
CA ARG A 303 2.94 -5.39 19.26
C ARG A 303 1.77 -6.33 19.48
N LYS A 304 0.56 -5.93 19.08
CA LYS A 304 -0.64 -6.78 19.17
C LYS A 304 -0.56 -8.04 18.31
N LEU A 305 0.05 -7.96 17.13
CA LEU A 305 0.19 -9.10 16.22
C LEU A 305 1.20 -10.11 16.78
N VAL A 306 2.41 -9.65 17.14
CA VAL A 306 3.47 -10.54 17.64
C VAL A 306 3.08 -11.20 18.95
N GLU A 307 2.43 -10.48 19.87
CA GLU A 307 1.88 -11.04 21.11
C GLU A 307 0.90 -12.18 20.82
N ARG A 308 -0.05 -11.98 19.90
CA ARG A 308 -1.02 -13.01 19.49
C ARG A 308 -0.36 -14.24 18.87
N LEU A 309 0.73 -14.04 18.12
CA LEU A 309 1.46 -15.12 17.45
C LEU A 309 2.50 -15.79 18.36
N GLY A 310 2.77 -15.25 19.54
CA GLY A 310 3.86 -15.73 20.43
C GLY A 310 5.23 -15.50 19.80
N LEU A 311 5.43 -14.42 19.03
CA LEU A 311 6.66 -14.07 18.34
C LEU A 311 7.24 -12.76 18.89
N ALA A 312 8.51 -12.52 18.58
CA ALA A 312 9.18 -11.24 18.75
C ALA A 312 9.35 -10.54 17.39
N VAL A 313 9.55 -9.23 17.38
CA VAL A 313 9.82 -8.46 16.14
C VAL A 313 11.12 -8.92 15.47
N THR A 314 12.06 -9.42 16.25
CA THR A 314 13.35 -9.99 15.80
C THR A 314 13.23 -11.36 15.14
N ASP A 315 12.08 -12.03 15.21
CA ASP A 315 11.84 -13.34 14.57
C ASP A 315 11.47 -13.23 13.09
N PHE A 316 11.40 -12.01 12.55
CA PHE A 316 11.10 -11.76 11.15
C PHE A 316 12.38 -11.51 10.35
N ASP A 317 12.56 -12.28 9.28
CA ASP A 317 13.69 -12.17 8.36
C ASP A 317 13.56 -10.94 7.45
N VAL A 318 12.33 -10.50 7.19
CA VAL A 318 12.03 -9.27 6.47
C VAL A 318 10.86 -8.51 7.12
N ILE A 319 11.00 -7.19 7.20
CA ILE A 319 9.97 -6.28 7.66
C ILE A 319 9.76 -5.22 6.58
N GLU A 320 8.63 -5.26 5.90
CA GLU A 320 8.18 -4.22 4.97
C GLU A 320 7.37 -3.18 5.74
N LEU A 321 8.01 -2.08 6.10
CA LEU A 321 7.40 -0.92 6.77
C LEU A 321 7.11 0.16 5.72
N ASN A 322 5.85 0.55 5.55
CA ASN A 322 5.54 1.65 4.65
C ASN A 322 6.17 2.96 5.13
N GLU A 323 6.92 3.60 4.26
CA GLU A 323 7.64 4.84 4.52
C GLU A 323 6.77 6.05 4.08
N ALA A 324 5.66 6.32 4.77
CA ALA A 324 4.86 7.49 4.46
C ALA A 324 5.69 8.78 4.66
N PHE A 325 6.46 8.83 5.75
CA PHE A 325 7.44 9.86 6.09
C PHE A 325 8.65 9.21 6.74
N ALA A 326 9.84 9.74 6.51
CA ALA A 326 11.06 9.25 7.17
C ALA A 326 10.96 9.38 8.70
N SER A 327 10.38 10.48 9.20
CA SER A 327 10.13 10.68 10.64
C SER A 327 9.28 9.56 11.23
N GLN A 328 8.22 9.16 10.52
CA GLN A 328 7.35 8.07 10.91
C GLN A 328 8.07 6.73 10.90
N GLY A 329 8.84 6.44 9.84
CA GLY A 329 9.61 5.20 9.74
C GLY A 329 10.59 5.04 10.90
N ILE A 330 11.40 6.08 11.18
CA ILE A 330 12.37 6.09 12.28
C ILE A 330 11.69 5.95 13.64
N ALA A 331 10.60 6.69 13.89
CA ALA A 331 9.87 6.58 15.16
C ALA A 331 9.36 5.16 15.39
N VAL A 332 8.79 4.52 14.36
CA VAL A 332 8.31 3.12 14.46
C VAL A 332 9.45 2.16 14.75
N LEU A 333 10.60 2.28 14.07
CA LEU A 333 11.76 1.42 14.31
C LEU A 333 12.26 1.52 15.76
N ARG A 334 12.48 2.74 16.23
CA ARG A 334 12.95 3.00 17.60
C ARG A 334 11.98 2.48 18.66
N GLU A 335 10.67 2.68 18.46
CA GLU A 335 9.63 2.18 19.36
C GLU A 335 9.48 0.65 19.38
N LEU A 336 9.86 -0.01 18.27
CA LEU A 336 9.89 -1.47 18.17
C LEU A 336 11.26 -2.07 18.60
N GLY A 337 12.20 -1.23 19.03
CA GLY A 337 13.54 -1.66 19.46
C GLY A 337 14.47 -2.06 18.32
N LEU A 338 14.22 -1.54 17.10
CA LEU A 338 15.04 -1.78 15.92
C LEU A 338 15.97 -0.58 15.66
N ALA A 339 17.14 -0.85 15.08
CA ALA A 339 18.04 0.20 14.62
C ALA A 339 17.41 0.96 13.43
N ASP A 340 17.73 2.24 13.29
CA ASP A 340 17.23 3.07 12.18
C ASP A 340 17.63 2.51 10.81
N ASP A 341 18.74 1.78 10.73
CA ASP A 341 19.29 1.16 9.53
C ASP A 341 19.18 -0.36 9.48
N ALA A 342 18.35 -0.95 10.34
CA ALA A 342 18.16 -2.40 10.45
C ALA A 342 18.09 -3.05 9.05
N PRO A 343 18.95 -4.05 8.77
CA PRO A 343 19.09 -4.60 7.42
C PRO A 343 17.85 -5.35 6.95
N GLN A 344 17.09 -5.95 7.85
CA GLN A 344 15.85 -6.67 7.54
C GLN A 344 14.66 -5.74 7.25
N VAL A 345 14.76 -4.44 7.52
CA VAL A 345 13.67 -3.48 7.28
C VAL A 345 13.83 -2.84 5.91
N ASN A 346 12.83 -3.01 5.05
CA ASN A 346 12.82 -2.51 3.67
C ASN A 346 14.15 -2.77 2.93
N PRO A 347 14.61 -4.02 2.85
CA PRO A 347 15.91 -4.35 2.27
C PRO A 347 16.03 -3.94 0.79
N ASN A 348 14.89 -3.82 0.11
CA ASN A 348 14.81 -3.43 -1.30
C ASN A 348 14.34 -1.96 -1.48
N GLY A 349 14.39 -1.15 -0.41
CA GLY A 349 13.83 0.20 -0.37
C GLY A 349 12.35 0.21 -0.07
N GLY A 350 11.79 1.38 0.18
CA GLY A 350 10.40 1.56 0.58
C GLY A 350 9.69 2.69 -0.16
N ALA A 351 8.57 3.16 0.38
CA ALA A 351 7.66 4.07 -0.29
C ALA A 351 8.25 5.46 -0.59
N ILE A 352 9.26 5.91 0.15
CA ILE A 352 9.98 7.17 -0.18
C ILE A 352 10.62 7.05 -1.56
N ALA A 353 11.19 5.89 -1.88
CA ALA A 353 11.81 5.65 -3.18
C ALA A 353 10.82 5.11 -4.22
N LEU A 354 10.00 4.12 -3.86
CA LEU A 354 9.11 3.42 -4.80
C LEU A 354 7.80 4.17 -5.08
N GLY A 355 7.31 4.97 -4.10
CA GLY A 355 6.01 5.63 -4.19
C GLY A 355 4.94 4.96 -3.31
N HIS A 356 3.79 5.65 -3.17
CA HIS A 356 2.72 5.26 -2.25
C HIS A 356 1.31 5.41 -2.86
N PRO A 357 0.92 4.59 -3.85
CA PRO A 357 -0.47 4.48 -4.26
C PRO A 357 -1.29 3.91 -3.10
N LEU A 358 -2.17 4.72 -2.47
CA LEU A 358 -2.75 4.42 -1.16
C LEU A 358 -3.37 3.02 -1.09
N GLY A 359 -4.36 2.73 -1.92
CA GLY A 359 -5.09 1.47 -1.90
C GLY A 359 -4.26 0.24 -2.29
N MET A 360 -3.21 0.43 -3.09
CA MET A 360 -2.32 -0.64 -3.53
C MET A 360 -1.22 -0.96 -2.51
N SER A 361 -0.74 0.05 -1.78
CA SER A 361 0.52 -0.05 -1.02
C SER A 361 0.54 -1.20 -0.01
N GLY A 362 -0.56 -1.44 0.70
CA GLY A 362 -0.62 -2.54 1.65
C GLY A 362 -0.46 -3.92 1.02
N ALA A 363 -0.98 -4.12 -0.18
CA ALA A 363 -0.80 -5.34 -0.94
C ALA A 363 0.62 -5.46 -1.48
N ARG A 364 1.24 -4.36 -1.93
CA ARG A 364 2.63 -4.30 -2.36
C ARG A 364 3.58 -4.71 -1.24
N LEU A 365 3.37 -4.24 0.00
CA LEU A 365 4.22 -4.62 1.14
C LEU A 365 4.22 -6.14 1.37
N VAL A 366 3.05 -6.78 1.33
CA VAL A 366 2.93 -8.24 1.52
C VAL A 366 3.59 -8.99 0.36
N LEU A 367 3.36 -8.56 -0.88
CA LEU A 367 3.94 -9.14 -2.08
C LEU A 367 5.48 -9.04 -2.06
N THR A 368 6.03 -7.85 -1.77
CA THR A 368 7.49 -7.63 -1.73
C THR A 368 8.14 -8.41 -0.59
N ALA A 369 7.50 -8.50 0.59
CA ALA A 369 7.98 -9.35 1.69
C ALA A 369 8.04 -10.82 1.27
N LEU A 370 6.98 -11.35 0.64
CA LEU A 370 6.95 -12.71 0.11
C LEU A 370 8.10 -12.96 -0.86
N HIS A 371 8.26 -12.07 -1.85
CA HIS A 371 9.30 -12.19 -2.87
C HIS A 371 10.71 -12.15 -2.27
N HIS A 372 10.94 -11.26 -1.30
CA HIS A 372 12.21 -11.20 -0.59
C HIS A 372 12.53 -12.50 0.15
N LEU A 373 11.56 -13.08 0.84
CA LEU A 373 11.73 -14.37 1.52
C LEU A 373 12.10 -15.49 0.53
N GLU A 374 11.49 -15.50 -0.66
CA GLU A 374 11.81 -16.49 -1.70
C GLU A 374 13.24 -16.35 -2.22
N LYS A 375 13.68 -15.13 -2.48
CA LYS A 375 15.02 -14.85 -3.00
C LYS A 375 16.14 -15.13 -1.99
N THR A 376 15.87 -14.92 -0.70
CA THR A 376 16.88 -15.06 0.36
C THR A 376 16.81 -16.38 1.10
N GLY A 377 15.76 -17.19 0.91
CA GLY A 377 15.50 -18.39 1.71
C GLY A 377 15.02 -18.07 3.13
N GLY A 378 14.59 -16.83 3.38
CA GLY A 378 14.00 -16.42 4.65
C GLY A 378 12.67 -17.13 4.93
N ARG A 379 12.28 -17.17 6.20
CA ARG A 379 11.09 -17.89 6.66
C ARG A 379 9.92 -16.97 6.94
N ARG A 380 10.11 -15.86 7.70
CA ARG A 380 9.01 -15.02 8.18
C ARG A 380 9.11 -13.59 7.68
N GLY A 381 7.98 -13.06 7.22
CA GLY A 381 7.81 -11.68 6.77
C GLY A 381 6.75 -10.95 7.58
N LEU A 382 7.02 -9.69 7.89
CA LEU A 382 6.09 -8.75 8.50
C LEU A 382 5.86 -7.58 7.56
N ALA A 383 4.62 -7.31 7.21
CA ALA A 383 4.21 -6.09 6.52
C ALA A 383 3.45 -5.19 7.50
N THR A 384 3.81 -3.90 7.59
CA THR A 384 3.13 -2.96 8.48
C THR A 384 3.11 -1.55 7.93
N MET A 385 2.07 -0.79 8.28
CA MET A 385 1.90 0.57 7.80
C MET A 385 1.03 1.42 8.70
N CYS A 386 1.31 2.72 8.70
CA CYS A 386 0.45 3.73 9.28
C CYS A 386 -0.75 4.03 8.36
N VAL A 387 -1.79 4.56 8.96
CA VAL A 387 -3.05 4.83 8.29
C VAL A 387 -3.57 6.19 8.74
N GLY A 388 -4.00 7.00 7.82
CA GLY A 388 -4.62 8.29 8.12
C GLY A 388 -5.70 8.19 9.19
N VAL A 389 -5.96 9.29 9.88
CA VAL A 389 -6.91 9.37 10.99
C VAL A 389 -6.49 8.49 12.20
N GLY A 390 -5.19 8.19 12.33
CA GLY A 390 -4.64 7.58 13.54
C GLY A 390 -4.83 6.08 13.69
N GLN A 391 -4.49 5.30 12.65
CA GLN A 391 -4.52 3.84 12.72
C GLN A 391 -3.19 3.22 12.27
N GLY A 392 -3.01 1.93 12.54
CA GLY A 392 -1.95 1.09 12.04
C GLY A 392 -2.43 -0.31 11.74
N LEU A 393 -1.78 -0.95 10.79
CA LEU A 393 -2.06 -2.32 10.38
C LEU A 393 -0.76 -3.11 10.30
N ALA A 394 -0.79 -4.37 10.70
CA ALA A 394 0.32 -5.31 10.59
C ALA A 394 -0.19 -6.68 10.15
N LEU A 395 0.51 -7.32 9.21
CA LEU A 395 0.22 -8.66 8.68
C LEU A 395 1.51 -9.47 8.64
N ALA A 396 1.46 -10.72 9.09
CA ALA A 396 2.59 -11.65 9.11
C ALA A 396 2.35 -12.83 8.18
N ILE A 397 3.42 -13.23 7.48
CA ILE A 397 3.46 -14.41 6.59
C ILE A 397 4.61 -15.32 6.96
N GLU A 398 4.51 -16.60 6.62
CA GLU A 398 5.55 -17.61 6.84
C GLU A 398 5.64 -18.55 5.63
N ARG A 399 6.86 -18.82 5.17
CA ARG A 399 7.18 -19.84 4.15
C ARG A 399 7.46 -21.19 4.76
#